data_529e203223d7dab983a6cc5190d0b300
#
_entry.id   529e203223d7dab983a6cc5190d0b300
#
_cell.length_a   1.000
_cell.length_b   1.000
_cell.length_c   1.000
_cell.angle_alpha   90.00
_cell.angle_beta   90.00
_cell.angle_gamma   90.00
#
_symmetry.space_group_name_H-M   'P 1'
#
loop_
_entity.id
_entity.type
_entity.pdbx_description
1 polymer ?
#
loop_
_entity_poly.entity_id
_entity_poly.type
_entity_poly.pdbx_seq_one_letter_code
_entity_poly.pdbx_strand_id
1 'polypeptide(L)'
;RAAKYGDEIGGHIMSGHIVTTAEIAKIFVSENNYQIWLRIEDKALMKYILHKGFVGIDGISLTIGDVVNNRFCVHLIPETRERTTLGKKRLGDKVNIELDPQTQAIVDTTERVLAQKMQQLQESLTPPAPTEKPQA
;
A
#
# COMPACT_ATOMS: atom_id res chain seq x y z
N ARG A 1 -17.38 9.53 12.55
CA ARG A 1 -17.77 9.65 11.19
C ARG A 1 -16.62 9.63 10.25
N ALA A 2 -16.37 8.46 9.79
CA ALA A 2 -15.21 8.22 8.95
C ALA A 2 -15.29 9.01 7.64
N ALA A 3 -16.48 9.14 7.10
CA ALA A 3 -16.64 9.84 5.83
C ALA A 3 -16.14 11.25 5.88
N LYS A 4 -16.36 11.91 7.01
CA LYS A 4 -15.86 13.25 7.16
C LYS A 4 -14.37 13.34 7.12
N TYR A 5 -13.72 12.41 7.75
CA TYR A 5 -12.27 12.43 7.77
C TYR A 5 -11.69 12.19 6.40
N GLY A 6 -12.28 11.26 5.68
CA GLY A 6 -11.83 11.00 4.34
C GLY A 6 -11.94 12.23 3.47
N ASP A 7 -13.04 12.93 3.60
CA ASP A 7 -13.26 14.14 2.83
C ASP A 7 -12.23 15.19 3.15
N GLU A 8 -11.93 15.34 4.43
CA GLU A 8 -11.01 16.37 4.87
C GLU A 8 -9.59 16.10 4.41
N ILE A 9 -9.25 14.85 4.24
CA ILE A 9 -7.90 14.47 3.86
C ILE A 9 -7.84 14.18 2.38
N GLY A 10 -8.51 14.96 1.58
CA GLY A 10 -8.46 14.85 0.15
C GLY A 10 -9.62 14.09 -0.46
N GLY A 11 -10.64 13.80 0.32
CA GLY A 11 -11.82 13.15 -0.22
C GLY A 11 -11.62 11.72 -0.63
N HIS A 12 -10.60 11.07 -0.10
CA HIS A 12 -10.28 9.70 -0.46
C HIS A 12 -11.04 8.72 0.42
N ILE A 13 -11.75 7.81 -0.21
CA ILE A 13 -12.56 6.84 0.52
C ILE A 13 -11.80 5.54 0.68
N MET A 14 -11.66 5.11 1.92
CA MET A 14 -11.00 3.84 2.22
C MET A 14 -12.02 2.70 2.24
N SER A 15 -11.50 1.48 2.16
CA SER A 15 -12.34 0.30 2.06
C SER A 15 -13.09 -0.04 3.34
N GLY A 16 -12.62 0.43 4.46
CA GLY A 16 -13.14 -0.01 5.75
C GLY A 16 -12.66 -1.39 6.15
N HIS A 17 -11.72 -1.93 5.41
CA HIS A 17 -11.22 -3.28 5.59
C HIS A 17 -9.77 -3.28 6.07
N ILE A 18 -9.55 -3.71 7.28
CA ILE A 18 -8.20 -3.81 7.82
C ILE A 18 -7.56 -5.07 7.25
N VAL A 19 -6.44 -4.91 6.55
CA VAL A 19 -5.77 -6.05 5.92
C VAL A 19 -4.58 -6.55 6.73
N THR A 20 -3.98 -5.69 7.55
CA THR A 20 -2.83 -6.06 8.36
C THR A 20 -2.58 -4.99 9.40
N THR A 21 -1.55 -5.18 10.19
CA THR A 21 -1.05 -4.15 11.09
C THR A 21 0.36 -3.76 10.69
N ALA A 22 0.76 -2.59 11.10
CA ALA A 22 2.11 -2.11 10.93
C ALA A 22 2.64 -1.62 12.26
N GLU A 23 3.93 -1.71 12.42
CA GLU A 23 4.60 -1.25 13.63
C GLU A 23 5.24 0.10 13.37
N ILE A 24 5.12 1.00 14.32
CA ILE A 24 5.78 2.29 14.22
C ILE A 24 7.26 2.09 14.48
N ALA A 25 8.05 2.23 13.42
CA ALA A 25 9.48 1.93 13.45
C ALA A 25 10.33 3.14 13.79
N LYS A 26 9.92 4.33 13.33
CA LYS A 26 10.64 5.57 13.62
C LYS A 26 9.69 6.75 13.58
N ILE A 27 10.00 7.75 14.35
CA ILE A 27 9.26 9.01 14.37
C ILE A 27 10.27 10.14 14.34
N PHE A 28 10.15 11.01 13.35
CA PHE A 28 10.98 12.20 13.22
C PHE A 28 10.12 13.42 13.43
N VAL A 29 10.47 14.24 14.39
CA VAL A 29 9.70 15.43 14.71
C VAL A 29 10.56 16.64 14.47
N SER A 30 10.04 17.58 13.71
CA SER A 30 10.64 18.89 13.57
C SER A 30 9.54 19.93 13.77
N GLU A 31 9.90 21.19 13.65
CA GLU A 31 8.99 22.28 13.98
C GLU A 31 7.64 22.17 13.27
N ASN A 32 7.67 21.87 11.98
CA ASN A 32 6.46 21.81 11.18
C ASN A 32 6.24 20.46 10.55
N ASN A 33 6.97 19.45 10.97
CA ASN A 33 6.91 18.15 10.31
C ASN A 33 6.90 17.03 11.34
N TYR A 34 5.99 16.11 11.15
CA TYR A 34 5.90 14.94 12.00
C TYR A 34 5.85 13.73 11.06
N GLN A 35 6.97 13.07 10.92
CA GLN A 35 7.11 11.95 10.00
C GLN A 35 7.11 10.65 10.76
N ILE A 36 6.23 9.74 10.37
CA ILE A 36 6.14 8.42 10.98
C ILE A 36 6.54 7.39 9.96
N TRP A 37 7.47 6.54 10.32
CA TRP A 37 7.86 5.38 9.53
C TRP A 37 7.19 4.14 10.09
N LEU A 38 6.56 3.38 9.22
CA LEU A 38 5.81 2.19 9.59
C LEU A 38 6.41 0.98 8.88
N ARG A 39 6.44 -0.13 9.58
CA ARG A 39 6.97 -1.37 9.04
C ARG A 39 5.83 -2.38 8.93
N ILE A 40 5.63 -2.90 7.74
CA ILE A 40 4.63 -3.93 7.47
C ILE A 40 5.35 -5.28 7.46
N GLU A 41 4.86 -6.21 8.28
CA GLU A 41 5.49 -7.53 8.35
C GLU A 41 5.18 -8.38 7.12
N ASP A 42 3.97 -8.27 6.61
CA ASP A 42 3.57 -9.04 5.43
C ASP A 42 4.08 -8.33 4.18
N LYS A 43 5.24 -8.75 3.73
CA LYS A 43 5.89 -8.13 2.58
C LYS A 43 5.08 -8.25 1.30
N ALA A 44 4.20 -9.23 1.22
CA ALA A 44 3.36 -9.40 0.04
C ALA A 44 2.42 -8.22 -0.17
N LEU A 45 2.12 -7.48 0.88
CA LEU A 45 1.24 -6.32 0.76
C LEU A 45 1.96 -5.05 0.33
N MET A 46 3.29 -5.07 0.31
CA MET A 46 4.05 -3.88 -0.04
C MET A 46 3.85 -3.45 -1.49
N LYS A 47 3.40 -4.34 -2.34
CA LYS A 47 3.12 -3.98 -3.74
C LYS A 47 1.97 -2.97 -3.85
N TYR A 48 1.17 -2.83 -2.82
CA TYR A 48 0.09 -1.85 -2.79
C TYR A 48 0.48 -0.54 -2.11
N ILE A 49 1.67 -0.48 -1.55
CA ILE A 49 2.15 0.70 -0.82
C ILE A 49 3.06 1.48 -1.76
N LEU A 50 2.48 2.46 -2.43
CA LEU A 50 3.16 3.19 -3.48
C LEU A 50 3.43 4.62 -3.07
N HIS A 51 4.60 5.12 -3.42
CA HIS A 51 4.96 6.51 -3.18
C HIS A 51 3.89 7.43 -3.80
N LYS A 52 3.39 8.36 -3.01
CA LYS A 52 2.33 9.29 -3.38
C LYS A 52 0.95 8.67 -3.50
N GLY A 53 0.84 7.37 -3.22
CA GLY A 53 -0.46 6.73 -3.13
C GLY A 53 -1.10 6.99 -1.77
N PHE A 54 -2.19 6.27 -1.51
CA PHE A 54 -2.94 6.44 -0.27
C PHE A 54 -2.94 5.17 0.54
N VAL A 55 -3.01 5.33 1.84
CA VAL A 55 -3.12 4.22 2.78
C VAL A 55 -3.99 4.66 3.94
N GLY A 56 -4.80 3.75 4.46
CA GLY A 56 -5.57 4.01 5.67
C GLY A 56 -4.81 3.50 6.89
N ILE A 57 -4.63 4.37 7.86
CA ILE A 57 -3.95 4.03 9.10
C ILE A 57 -4.88 4.38 10.25
N ASP A 58 -5.32 3.37 10.98
CA ASP A 58 -6.28 3.52 12.08
C ASP A 58 -7.48 4.39 11.66
N GLY A 59 -7.98 4.14 10.45
CA GLY A 59 -9.16 4.82 9.95
C GLY A 59 -8.92 6.16 9.29
N ILE A 60 -7.67 6.59 9.15
CA ILE A 60 -7.34 7.86 8.52
C ILE A 60 -6.64 7.61 7.20
N SER A 61 -7.13 8.26 6.14
CA SER A 61 -6.49 8.16 4.84
C SER A 61 -5.34 9.15 4.76
N LEU A 62 -4.16 8.63 4.46
CA LEU A 62 -2.95 9.45 4.41
C LEU A 62 -2.19 9.16 3.13
N THR A 63 -1.45 10.15 2.68
CA THR A 63 -0.59 10.01 1.51
C THR A 63 0.72 9.36 1.91
N ILE A 64 1.12 8.38 1.13
CA ILE A 64 2.37 7.66 1.37
C ILE A 64 3.54 8.50 0.86
N GLY A 65 4.53 8.68 1.72
CA GLY A 65 5.78 9.33 1.34
C GLY A 65 6.75 8.32 0.74
N ASP A 66 7.94 8.25 1.31
CA ASP A 66 8.95 7.34 0.83
C ASP A 66 8.64 5.90 1.20
N VAL A 67 9.05 4.99 0.34
CA VAL A 67 8.87 3.56 0.55
C VAL A 67 10.25 2.90 0.41
N VAL A 68 10.67 2.18 1.44
CA VAL A 68 11.96 1.51 1.47
C VAL A 68 11.76 0.11 2.02
N ASN A 69 11.97 -0.90 1.20
CA ASN A 69 11.77 -2.30 1.58
C ASN A 69 10.35 -2.50 2.13
N ASN A 70 10.22 -2.97 3.36
CA ASN A 70 8.88 -3.17 3.95
C ASN A 70 8.48 -2.02 4.87
N ARG A 71 9.06 -0.84 4.66
CA ARG A 71 8.74 0.35 5.44
C ARG A 71 8.25 1.46 4.54
N PHE A 72 7.40 2.29 5.08
CA PHE A 72 6.95 3.49 4.38
C PHE A 72 6.70 4.58 5.41
N CYS A 73 6.71 5.81 4.95
CA CYS A 73 6.45 6.91 5.85
C CYS A 73 5.21 7.70 5.45
N VAL A 74 4.65 8.36 6.44
CA VAL A 74 3.58 9.32 6.25
C VAL A 74 3.95 10.56 7.05
N HIS A 75 3.42 11.69 6.61
CA HIS A 75 3.63 12.96 7.31
C HIS A 75 2.31 13.41 7.89
N LEU A 76 2.32 13.81 9.15
CA LEU A 76 1.13 14.33 9.79
C LEU A 76 1.24 15.84 9.91
N ILE A 77 0.22 16.55 9.48
CA ILE A 77 0.13 17.97 9.73
C ILE A 77 -0.26 18.16 11.21
N PRO A 78 0.03 19.31 11.78
CA PRO A 78 -0.21 19.52 13.23
C PRO A 78 -1.64 19.22 13.66
N GLU A 79 -2.61 19.59 12.85
CA GLU A 79 -4.01 19.31 13.18
C GLU A 79 -4.28 17.83 13.29
N THR A 80 -3.84 17.05 12.30
CA THR A 80 -4.03 15.61 12.31
C THR A 80 -3.30 14.99 13.48
N ARG A 81 -2.10 15.46 13.75
CA ARG A 81 -1.30 14.96 14.84
C ARG A 81 -2.01 15.12 16.19
N GLU A 82 -2.65 16.25 16.39
CA GLU A 82 -3.31 16.54 17.65
C GLU A 82 -4.63 15.82 17.81
N ARG A 83 -5.33 15.62 16.71
CA ARG A 83 -6.72 15.13 16.74
C ARG A 83 -6.87 13.64 16.55
N THR A 84 -5.79 12.93 16.27
CA THR A 84 -5.89 11.51 15.96
C THR A 84 -5.11 10.67 16.93
N THR A 85 -5.52 9.40 17.04
CA THR A 85 -4.77 8.45 17.85
C THR A 85 -3.39 8.20 17.27
N LEU A 86 -3.26 8.32 15.95
CA LEU A 86 -1.97 8.10 15.31
C LEU A 86 -0.92 9.08 15.81
N GLY A 87 -1.31 10.33 16.05
CA GLY A 87 -0.39 11.33 16.56
C GLY A 87 0.10 11.06 17.97
N LYS A 88 -0.56 10.15 18.67
CA LYS A 88 -0.22 9.80 20.05
C LYS A 88 0.48 8.47 20.18
N LYS A 89 0.69 7.76 19.07
CA LYS A 89 1.36 6.48 19.07
C LYS A 89 2.86 6.65 19.30
N ARG A 90 3.47 5.61 19.80
CA ARG A 90 4.89 5.59 20.13
C ARG A 90 5.60 4.52 19.34
N LEU A 91 6.93 4.58 19.36
CA LEU A 91 7.75 3.54 18.76
C LEU A 91 7.31 2.18 19.27
N GLY A 92 7.17 1.24 18.37
CA GLY A 92 6.76 -0.11 18.71
C GLY A 92 5.27 -0.34 18.75
N ASP A 93 4.48 0.73 18.78
CA ASP A 93 3.02 0.58 18.74
C ASP A 93 2.59 0.07 17.39
N LYS A 94 1.46 -0.62 17.38
CA LYS A 94 0.90 -1.13 16.13
C LYS A 94 -0.31 -0.32 15.73
N VAL A 95 -0.49 -0.23 14.44
CA VAL A 95 -1.62 0.47 13.85
C VAL A 95 -2.26 -0.43 12.81
N ASN A 96 -3.55 -0.22 12.58
CA ASN A 96 -4.28 -0.97 11.57
C ASN A 96 -4.08 -0.34 10.21
N ILE A 97 -3.90 -1.19 9.20
CA ILE A 97 -3.64 -0.76 7.84
C ILE A 97 -4.79 -1.16 6.95
N GLU A 98 -5.28 -0.21 6.16
CA GLU A 98 -6.25 -0.44 5.11
C GLU A 98 -5.64 -0.04 3.79
N LEU A 99 -5.89 -0.84 2.78
CA LEU A 99 -5.38 -0.54 1.44
C LEU A 99 -6.38 0.30 0.68
N ASP A 100 -5.86 1.16 -0.19
CA ASP A 100 -6.69 1.94 -1.09
C ASP A 100 -7.29 1.02 -2.15
N PRO A 101 -8.63 0.95 -2.26
CA PRO A 101 -9.26 0.02 -3.21
C PRO A 101 -8.86 0.29 -4.66
N GLN A 102 -8.67 1.54 -5.03
CA GLN A 102 -8.26 1.87 -6.39
C GLN A 102 -6.85 1.37 -6.67
N THR A 103 -5.94 1.57 -5.72
CA THR A 103 -4.58 1.06 -5.86
C THR A 103 -4.59 -0.46 -5.96
N GLN A 104 -5.39 -1.12 -5.13
CA GLN A 104 -5.52 -2.57 -5.17
C GLN A 104 -5.96 -3.05 -6.55
N ALA A 105 -6.99 -2.43 -7.08
CA ALA A 105 -7.53 -2.82 -8.39
C ALA A 105 -6.49 -2.60 -9.49
N ILE A 106 -5.79 -1.48 -9.45
CA ILE A 106 -4.78 -1.17 -10.46
C ILE A 106 -3.61 -2.14 -10.39
N VAL A 107 -3.10 -2.39 -9.21
CA VAL A 107 -1.97 -3.31 -9.04
C VAL A 107 -2.36 -4.73 -9.44
N ASP A 108 -3.50 -5.21 -8.96
CA ASP A 108 -3.93 -6.56 -9.26
C ASP A 108 -4.18 -6.75 -10.75
N THR A 109 -4.80 -5.75 -11.40
CA THR A 109 -5.04 -5.80 -12.83
C THR A 109 -3.73 -5.78 -13.60
N THR A 110 -2.80 -4.92 -13.19
CA THR A 110 -1.49 -4.83 -13.83
C THR A 110 -0.74 -6.14 -13.73
N GLU A 111 -0.76 -6.76 -12.56
CA GLU A 111 -0.10 -8.05 -12.38
C GLU A 111 -0.70 -9.12 -13.28
N ARG A 112 -2.02 -9.13 -13.38
CA ARG A 112 -2.69 -10.11 -14.23
C ARG A 112 -2.33 -9.90 -15.70
N VAL A 113 -2.36 -8.66 -16.17
CA VAL A 113 -2.03 -8.36 -17.56
C VAL A 113 -0.59 -8.70 -17.86
N LEU A 114 0.32 -8.36 -16.95
CA LEU A 114 1.74 -8.68 -17.12
C LEU A 114 1.96 -10.19 -17.17
N ALA A 115 1.29 -10.93 -16.31
CA ALA A 115 1.41 -12.38 -16.31
C ALA A 115 0.94 -12.97 -17.63
N GLN A 116 -0.15 -12.47 -18.18
CA GLN A 116 -0.66 -12.91 -19.47
C GLN A 116 0.31 -12.59 -20.59
N LYS A 117 0.87 -11.39 -20.57
CA LYS A 117 1.83 -10.97 -21.58
C LYS A 117 3.10 -11.80 -21.53
N MET A 118 3.59 -12.07 -20.33
CA MET A 118 4.78 -12.88 -20.17
C MET A 118 4.55 -14.30 -20.62
N GLN A 119 3.37 -14.84 -20.37
CA GLN A 119 3.02 -16.16 -20.84
C GLN A 119 2.99 -16.21 -22.36
N GLN A 120 2.37 -15.22 -23.01
CA GLN A 120 2.31 -15.12 -24.44
C GLN A 120 3.72 -15.02 -25.05
N LEU A 121 4.57 -14.24 -24.41
CA LEU A 121 5.94 -14.08 -24.89
C LEU A 121 6.71 -15.37 -24.78
N GLN A 122 6.56 -16.09 -23.68
CA GLN A 122 7.19 -17.39 -23.53
C GLN A 122 6.72 -18.38 -24.58
N GLU A 123 5.43 -18.39 -24.87
CA GLU A 123 4.88 -19.28 -25.87
C GLU A 123 5.41 -18.96 -27.26
N SER A 124 5.59 -17.67 -27.56
CA SER A 124 6.11 -17.27 -28.86
C SER A 124 7.61 -17.54 -29.02
N LEU A 125 8.35 -17.53 -27.91
CA LEU A 125 9.80 -17.76 -27.92
C LEU A 125 10.15 -19.23 -27.79
N THR A 126 9.27 -20.02 -27.21
CA THR A 126 9.52 -21.46 -27.06
C THR A 126 9.15 -22.15 -28.32
N PRO A 127 10.04 -22.99 -28.89
CA PRO A 127 9.70 -23.75 -30.08
C PRO A 127 8.48 -24.62 -29.82
N PRO A 128 7.61 -24.78 -30.79
CA PRO A 128 6.47 -25.67 -30.60
C PRO A 128 6.96 -27.06 -30.29
N ALA A 129 6.23 -27.75 -29.43
CA ALA A 129 6.55 -29.13 -29.13
C ALA A 129 6.51 -29.92 -30.44
N PRO A 130 7.44 -30.88 -30.60
CA PRO A 130 7.39 -31.68 -31.83
C PRO A 130 6.03 -32.32 -31.95
N THR A 131 5.40 -32.03 -33.03
CA THR A 131 4.12 -32.68 -33.32
C THR A 131 4.40 -34.11 -33.69
N GLU A 132 3.79 -35.02 -33.03
CA GLU A 132 3.87 -36.40 -33.45
C GLU A 132 3.19 -36.51 -34.78
N LYS A 133 3.96 -36.90 -35.75
CA LYS A 133 3.38 -37.11 -37.04
C LYS A 133 2.56 -38.38 -37.01
N PRO A 134 1.39 -38.35 -37.59
CA PRO A 134 0.63 -39.60 -37.68
C PRO A 134 1.50 -40.63 -38.38
N GLN A 135 1.49 -41.80 -37.84
CA GLN A 135 2.18 -42.89 -38.47
C GLN A 135 1.47 -43.20 -39.77
N ALA A 136 2.25 -43.25 -40.81
CA ALA A 136 1.70 -43.54 -42.11
C ALA A 136 1.23 -44.99 -42.19
#